data_5868b4a78898c495ab6089890763d881
#
_entry.id   5868b4a78898c495ab6089890763d881
#
_cell.length_a   1.000
_cell.length_b   1.000
_cell.length_c   1.000
_cell.angle_alpha   90.00
_cell.angle_beta   90.00
_cell.angle_gamma   90.00
#
_symmetry.space_group_name_H-M   'P 1'
#
loop_
_entity.id
_entity.type
_entity.pdbx_description
1 polymer ?
#
loop_
_entity_poly.entity_id
_entity_poly.type
_entity_poly.pdbx_seq_one_letter_code
_entity_poly.pdbx_strand_id
1 'polypeptide(L)'
;MARFRTVAAVGLALAATSPTTAFAQGSLFTTVPVELNNFVLVSAPIGKGERSQLNIYEQRTNKRPCFAVGTGVPAVVDPLLSTFDFTGICNRYIDGNGYSLRIGGDDLGTRYRLSVVNTGRDIELLATPTRNPSQPTMVVARAGGAASGFIQLKLEPGWTLRRRAYGKKSLGHLYVYRDSTPVESAPAQTDPIDSAPIDSAPVDSALTPSY
;
A
#
# COMPACT_ATOMS: atom_id res chain seq x y z
N MET A 1 -44.29 41.46 -65.05
CA MET A 1 -44.07 40.15 -64.40
C MET A 1 -42.68 40.15 -63.81
N ALA A 2 -42.52 40.48 -62.50
CA ALA A 2 -41.24 40.52 -61.81
C ALA A 2 -41.13 39.27 -60.89
N ARG A 3 -40.09 38.47 -61.09
CA ARG A 3 -39.79 37.29 -60.27
C ARG A 3 -38.83 37.67 -59.17
N PHE A 4 -39.29 37.67 -57.92
CA PHE A 4 -38.42 37.78 -56.72
C PHE A 4 -37.77 36.43 -56.44
N ARG A 5 -36.45 36.42 -56.37
CA ARG A 5 -35.63 35.26 -55.89
C ARG A 5 -35.34 35.49 -54.42
N THR A 6 -35.86 34.59 -53.61
CA THR A 6 -35.57 34.51 -52.14
C THR A 6 -34.25 33.82 -51.95
N VAL A 7 -33.27 34.49 -51.32
CA VAL A 7 -31.99 33.89 -50.90
C VAL A 7 -32.14 33.42 -49.44
N ALA A 8 -32.04 32.14 -49.21
CA ALA A 8 -32.05 31.54 -47.86
C ALA A 8 -30.62 31.59 -47.30
N ALA A 9 -30.43 32.34 -46.22
CA ALA A 9 -29.15 32.35 -45.45
C ALA A 9 -29.17 31.18 -44.45
N VAL A 10 -28.27 30.21 -44.62
CA VAL A 10 -28.01 29.14 -43.67
C VAL A 10 -27.05 29.65 -42.61
N GLY A 11 -27.57 29.88 -41.40
CA GLY A 11 -26.74 30.24 -40.23
C GLY A 11 -26.13 29.00 -39.61
N LEU A 12 -24.79 28.93 -39.64
CA LEU A 12 -24.01 27.87 -38.95
C LEU A 12 -23.85 28.26 -37.49
N ALA A 13 -24.56 27.58 -36.59
CA ALA A 13 -24.43 27.74 -35.16
C ALA A 13 -23.23 26.92 -34.65
N LEU A 14 -22.12 27.60 -34.29
CA LEU A 14 -21.00 26.96 -33.54
C LEU A 14 -21.46 26.73 -32.11
N ALA A 15 -21.65 25.46 -31.74
CA ALA A 15 -21.83 25.05 -30.36
C ALA A 15 -20.46 25.08 -29.64
N ALA A 16 -20.23 26.05 -28.77
CA ALA A 16 -19.08 26.11 -27.89
C ALA A 16 -19.24 25.08 -26.78
N THR A 17 -18.54 23.96 -26.89
CA THR A 17 -18.42 22.98 -25.80
C THR A 17 -17.42 23.48 -24.76
N SER A 18 -17.91 24.03 -23.65
CA SER A 18 -17.07 24.37 -22.50
C SER A 18 -16.58 23.09 -21.84
N PRO A 19 -15.26 22.93 -21.57
CA PRO A 19 -14.77 21.79 -20.81
C PRO A 19 -15.27 21.90 -19.37
N THR A 20 -16.11 20.95 -18.96
CA THR A 20 -16.54 20.80 -17.57
C THR A 20 -15.32 20.26 -16.80
N THR A 21 -14.64 21.09 -16.02
CA THR A 21 -13.65 20.65 -15.05
C THR A 21 -14.37 19.85 -13.96
N ALA A 22 -14.27 18.54 -14.02
CA ALA A 22 -14.69 17.66 -12.94
C ALA A 22 -13.79 17.94 -11.73
N PHE A 23 -14.29 18.69 -10.75
CA PHE A 23 -13.64 18.78 -9.45
C PHE A 23 -13.68 17.38 -8.83
N ALA A 24 -12.53 16.76 -8.66
CA ALA A 24 -12.40 15.57 -7.85
C ALA A 24 -12.92 15.92 -6.44
N GLN A 25 -14.03 15.33 -6.03
CA GLN A 25 -14.56 15.50 -4.67
C GLN A 25 -13.53 14.88 -3.73
N GLY A 26 -12.70 15.71 -3.11
CA GLY A 26 -11.75 15.28 -2.10
C GLY A 26 -12.48 14.55 -0.98
N SER A 27 -11.84 13.54 -0.40
CA SER A 27 -12.39 12.81 0.75
C SER A 27 -12.79 13.79 1.85
N LEU A 28 -13.98 13.59 2.44
CA LEU A 28 -14.49 14.36 3.60
C LEU A 28 -13.50 14.35 4.78
N PHE A 29 -12.70 13.28 4.87
CA PHE A 29 -11.72 13.10 5.93
C PHE A 29 -10.32 13.42 5.44
N THR A 30 -9.55 14.05 6.31
CA THR A 30 -8.12 14.27 6.18
C THR A 30 -7.33 13.27 7.00
N THR A 31 -6.00 13.38 6.98
CA THR A 31 -5.12 12.52 7.78
C THR A 31 -4.15 13.36 8.60
N VAL A 32 -3.82 12.86 9.80
CA VAL A 32 -2.72 13.38 10.61
C VAL A 32 -1.67 12.29 10.84
N PRO A 33 -0.38 12.62 10.86
CA PRO A 33 0.68 11.67 11.17
C PRO A 33 0.50 11.05 12.57
N VAL A 34 1.08 9.86 12.77
CA VAL A 34 1.18 9.20 14.07
C VAL A 34 2.64 8.79 14.33
N GLU A 35 3.02 8.65 15.58
CA GLU A 35 4.32 8.09 15.97
C GLU A 35 4.29 6.58 15.82
N LEU A 36 4.92 6.06 14.74
CA LEU A 36 4.88 4.63 14.40
C LEU A 36 5.43 3.73 15.50
N ASN A 37 6.39 4.19 16.29
CA ASN A 37 6.96 3.43 17.41
C ASN A 37 5.93 3.10 18.51
N ASN A 38 4.81 3.81 18.53
CA ASN A 38 3.71 3.53 19.45
C ASN A 38 2.75 2.45 18.92
N PHE A 39 3.01 1.90 17.73
CA PHE A 39 2.12 0.94 17.07
C PHE A 39 2.83 -0.37 16.76
N VAL A 40 2.07 -1.45 16.80
CA VAL A 40 2.47 -2.74 16.23
C VAL A 40 1.32 -3.28 15.38
N LEU A 41 1.64 -3.72 14.15
CA LEU A 41 0.72 -4.46 13.30
C LEU A 41 0.95 -5.95 13.56
N VAL A 42 -0.12 -6.69 13.73
CA VAL A 42 -0.06 -8.08 14.15
C VAL A 42 -0.96 -8.95 13.29
N SER A 43 -0.42 -10.04 12.78
CA SER A 43 -1.18 -11.18 12.31
C SER A 43 -1.70 -11.92 13.54
N ALA A 44 -2.98 -11.76 13.86
CA ALA A 44 -3.63 -12.37 15.01
C ALA A 44 -4.41 -13.62 14.57
N PRO A 45 -4.17 -14.81 15.15
CA PRO A 45 -4.88 -16.03 14.79
C PRO A 45 -6.37 -15.95 15.13
N ILE A 46 -7.21 -16.53 14.26
CA ILE A 46 -8.66 -16.62 14.45
C ILE A 46 -9.03 -18.10 14.64
N GLY A 47 -9.89 -18.37 15.63
CA GLY A 47 -10.37 -19.72 15.91
C GLY A 47 -9.23 -20.66 16.28
N LYS A 48 -9.05 -21.76 15.53
CA LYS A 48 -7.99 -22.74 15.76
C LYS A 48 -6.63 -22.36 15.13
N GLY A 49 -6.50 -21.14 14.61
CA GLY A 49 -5.25 -20.65 14.01
C GLY A 49 -5.10 -20.89 12.51
N GLU A 50 -6.11 -21.44 11.84
CA GLU A 50 -6.09 -21.68 10.39
C GLU A 50 -6.16 -20.37 9.58
N ARG A 51 -6.71 -19.33 10.17
CA ARG A 51 -6.84 -17.99 9.58
C ARG A 51 -6.29 -16.96 10.53
N SER A 52 -5.91 -15.81 9.96
CA SER A 52 -5.45 -14.66 10.74
C SER A 52 -6.17 -13.38 10.29
N GLN A 53 -6.27 -12.45 11.22
CA GLN A 53 -6.75 -11.11 10.94
C GLN A 53 -5.67 -10.08 11.31
N LEU A 54 -5.76 -8.90 10.74
CA LEU A 54 -4.94 -7.78 11.17
C LEU A 54 -5.48 -7.24 12.49
N ASN A 55 -4.64 -7.21 13.51
CA ASN A 55 -4.81 -6.38 14.69
C ASN A 55 -3.75 -5.28 14.67
N ILE A 56 -4.12 -4.06 15.03
CA ILE A 56 -3.18 -2.98 15.27
C ILE A 56 -3.32 -2.58 16.73
N TYR A 57 -2.20 -2.61 17.47
CA TYR A 57 -2.16 -2.16 18.86
C TYR A 57 -1.42 -0.84 18.95
N GLU A 58 -1.91 0.07 19.80
CA GLU A 58 -1.32 1.38 20.05
C GLU A 58 -1.03 1.55 21.53
N GLN A 59 0.20 1.96 21.84
CA GLN A 59 0.62 2.42 23.14
C GLN A 59 0.28 3.91 23.25
N ARG A 60 -0.73 4.27 24.05
CA ARG A 60 -1.17 5.67 24.21
C ARG A 60 -0.47 6.39 25.33
N THR A 61 -0.13 5.68 26.39
CA THR A 61 0.53 6.24 27.59
C THR A 61 1.58 5.26 28.09
N ASN A 62 2.54 5.74 28.86
CA ASN A 62 3.60 4.90 29.45
C ASN A 62 3.21 4.25 30.79
N LYS A 63 1.91 4.24 31.15
CA LYS A 63 1.45 3.69 32.44
C LYS A 63 1.66 2.18 32.53
N ARG A 64 1.47 1.47 31.44
CA ARG A 64 1.62 0.01 31.35
C ARG A 64 1.88 -0.39 29.90
N PRO A 65 2.76 -1.36 29.63
CA PRO A 65 3.01 -1.80 28.27
C PRO A 65 1.77 -2.50 27.69
N CYS A 66 1.44 -2.14 26.43
CA CYS A 66 0.28 -2.68 25.70
C CYS A 66 0.64 -3.97 24.95
N PHE A 67 1.89 -4.10 24.58
CA PHE A 67 2.44 -5.26 23.87
C PHE A 67 3.93 -5.39 24.13
N ALA A 68 4.47 -6.57 23.88
CA ALA A 68 5.90 -6.82 23.81
C ALA A 68 6.20 -7.48 22.45
N VAL A 69 7.34 -7.13 21.85
CA VAL A 69 7.78 -7.67 20.55
C VAL A 69 9.09 -8.41 20.77
N GLY A 70 9.13 -9.68 20.38
CA GLY A 70 10.32 -10.51 20.41
C GLY A 70 11.38 -10.10 19.39
N THR A 71 12.58 -10.63 19.52
CA THR A 71 13.73 -10.30 18.68
C THR A 71 13.87 -11.20 17.43
N GLY A 72 13.01 -12.19 17.27
CA GLY A 72 13.03 -13.13 16.13
C GLY A 72 12.61 -12.50 14.79
N VAL A 73 12.87 -13.21 13.71
CA VAL A 73 12.32 -12.93 12.37
C VAL A 73 11.73 -14.24 11.84
N PRO A 74 10.39 -14.34 11.74
CA PRO A 74 9.38 -13.38 12.18
C PRO A 74 9.35 -13.16 13.70
N ALA A 75 9.01 -11.95 14.11
CA ALA A 75 8.93 -11.61 15.53
C ALA A 75 7.57 -11.98 16.11
N VAL A 76 7.58 -12.67 17.27
CA VAL A 76 6.36 -12.95 18.03
C VAL A 76 5.96 -11.73 18.83
N VAL A 77 4.67 -11.44 18.89
CA VAL A 77 4.11 -10.34 19.68
C VAL A 77 3.31 -10.91 20.83
N ASP A 78 3.58 -10.44 22.06
CA ASP A 78 2.74 -10.72 23.22
C ASP A 78 1.75 -9.56 23.40
N PRO A 79 0.41 -9.80 23.23
CA PRO A 79 -0.62 -8.77 23.38
C PRO A 79 -0.97 -8.54 24.85
N LEU A 80 -0.07 -7.92 25.62
CA LEU A 80 -0.20 -7.66 27.05
C LEU A 80 -1.50 -6.95 27.42
N LEU A 81 -2.01 -6.09 26.54
CA LEU A 81 -3.28 -5.39 26.73
C LEU A 81 -4.49 -6.33 26.94
N SER A 82 -4.38 -7.61 26.58
CA SER A 82 -5.44 -8.60 26.81
C SER A 82 -5.53 -9.07 28.26
N THR A 83 -4.55 -8.74 29.10
CA THR A 83 -4.45 -9.21 30.50
C THR A 83 -4.93 -8.21 31.53
N PHE A 84 -5.37 -7.00 31.12
CA PHE A 84 -5.83 -5.95 32.03
C PHE A 84 -6.86 -5.01 31.36
N ASP A 85 -7.52 -4.17 32.17
CA ASP A 85 -8.33 -3.08 31.61
C ASP A 85 -7.42 -2.01 30.98
N PHE A 86 -7.35 -2.03 29.69
CA PHE A 86 -6.47 -1.15 28.89
C PHE A 86 -7.11 0.20 28.53
N THR A 87 -8.32 0.48 29.02
CA THR A 87 -9.05 1.74 28.73
C THR A 87 -8.19 2.96 29.04
N GLY A 88 -8.01 3.84 28.05
CA GLY A 88 -7.19 5.04 28.17
C GLY A 88 -5.67 4.82 28.17
N ILE A 89 -5.19 3.59 28.22
CA ILE A 89 -3.76 3.22 28.20
C ILE A 89 -3.33 2.76 26.83
N CYS A 90 -4.13 1.88 26.20
CA CYS A 90 -3.90 1.32 24.87
C CYS A 90 -5.12 1.55 23.97
N ASN A 91 -4.90 1.43 22.66
CA ASN A 91 -5.97 1.21 21.69
C ASN A 91 -5.73 -0.11 20.96
N ARG A 92 -6.83 -0.72 20.52
CA ARG A 92 -6.86 -1.92 19.69
C ARG A 92 -7.79 -1.69 18.51
N TYR A 93 -7.28 -1.90 17.30
CA TYR A 93 -8.01 -1.81 16.04
C TYR A 93 -8.02 -3.20 15.40
N ILE A 94 -9.20 -3.77 15.15
CA ILE A 94 -9.35 -5.19 14.77
C ILE A 94 -10.16 -5.43 13.50
N ASP A 95 -10.80 -4.40 12.95
CA ASP A 95 -11.68 -4.52 11.79
C ASP A 95 -11.75 -3.22 10.96
N GLY A 96 -12.58 -3.22 9.93
CA GLY A 96 -12.77 -2.08 9.04
C GLY A 96 -13.36 -0.83 9.70
N ASN A 97 -13.91 -0.92 10.92
CA ASN A 97 -14.30 0.26 11.69
C ASN A 97 -13.08 0.93 12.32
N GLY A 98 -12.06 0.14 12.68
CA GLY A 98 -10.82 0.61 13.30
C GLY A 98 -9.79 1.09 12.29
N TYR A 99 -9.72 0.46 11.11
CA TYR A 99 -8.73 0.82 10.09
C TYR A 99 -9.24 0.61 8.66
N SER A 100 -8.64 1.33 7.70
CA SER A 100 -8.86 1.13 6.27
C SER A 100 -7.63 1.55 5.45
N LEU A 101 -7.67 1.26 4.14
CA LEU A 101 -6.64 1.68 3.19
C LEU A 101 -6.89 3.11 2.73
N ARG A 102 -5.81 3.90 2.60
CA ARG A 102 -5.82 5.21 1.97
C ARG A 102 -4.58 5.44 1.14
N ILE A 103 -4.74 5.91 -0.08
CA ILE A 103 -3.63 6.27 -0.97
C ILE A 103 -3.82 7.72 -1.39
N GLY A 104 -2.85 8.56 -1.06
CA GLY A 104 -2.93 10.00 -1.30
C GLY A 104 -4.19 10.62 -0.71
N GLY A 105 -4.97 11.28 -1.56
CA GLY A 105 -6.27 11.88 -1.20
C GLY A 105 -7.43 10.90 -1.07
N ASP A 106 -7.28 9.65 -1.57
CA ASP A 106 -8.36 8.69 -1.74
C ASP A 106 -8.55 7.76 -0.55
N ASP A 107 -9.71 7.83 0.12
CA ASP A 107 -10.15 6.82 1.08
C ASP A 107 -10.64 5.58 0.33
N LEU A 108 -9.92 4.48 0.47
CA LEU A 108 -10.14 3.23 -0.26
C LEU A 108 -10.87 2.16 0.56
N GLY A 109 -11.37 2.48 1.74
CA GLY A 109 -11.98 1.53 2.67
C GLY A 109 -13.14 0.71 2.10
N THR A 110 -13.87 1.23 1.10
CA THR A 110 -14.94 0.51 0.40
C THR A 110 -14.51 -0.16 -0.90
N ARG A 111 -13.30 0.14 -1.40
CA ARG A 111 -12.75 -0.37 -2.66
C ARG A 111 -11.69 -1.46 -2.45
N TYR A 112 -11.05 -1.48 -1.28
CA TYR A 112 -10.03 -2.45 -0.92
C TYR A 112 -10.28 -3.02 0.47
N ARG A 113 -9.94 -4.28 0.65
CA ARG A 113 -9.93 -4.97 1.93
C ARG A 113 -8.50 -5.31 2.32
N LEU A 114 -8.15 -5.04 3.58
CA LEU A 114 -6.91 -5.50 4.18
C LEU A 114 -7.10 -6.91 4.73
N SER A 115 -6.30 -7.85 4.28
CA SER A 115 -6.38 -9.28 4.66
C SER A 115 -4.99 -9.83 4.96
N VAL A 116 -4.88 -10.58 6.05
CA VAL A 116 -3.66 -11.32 6.36
C VAL A 116 -3.71 -12.67 5.65
N VAL A 117 -2.66 -12.99 4.91
CA VAL A 117 -2.52 -14.24 4.14
C VAL A 117 -1.23 -14.94 4.55
N ASN A 118 -1.33 -16.22 4.89
CA ASN A 118 -0.18 -17.08 5.07
C ASN A 118 0.10 -17.80 3.75
N THR A 119 1.27 -17.52 3.16
CA THR A 119 1.69 -18.11 1.88
C THR A 119 2.44 -19.43 2.05
N GLY A 120 2.61 -19.89 3.28
CA GLY A 120 3.47 -21.02 3.62
C GLY A 120 4.96 -20.68 3.75
N ARG A 121 5.39 -19.58 3.13
CA ARG A 121 6.77 -19.05 3.22
C ARG A 121 6.86 -17.75 4.00
N ASP A 122 5.79 -16.96 3.98
CA ASP A 122 5.69 -15.68 4.68
C ASP A 122 4.24 -15.42 5.11
N ILE A 123 4.06 -14.47 6.01
CA ILE A 123 2.75 -13.92 6.37
C ILE A 123 2.70 -12.50 5.84
N GLU A 124 1.74 -12.24 4.97
CA GLU A 124 1.59 -10.98 4.26
C GLU A 124 0.30 -10.26 4.61
N LEU A 125 0.34 -8.95 4.75
CA LEU A 125 -0.84 -8.10 4.75
C LEU A 125 -1.07 -7.62 3.32
N LEU A 126 -2.18 -8.03 2.75
CA LEU A 126 -2.57 -7.68 1.39
C LEU A 126 -3.71 -6.66 1.39
N ALA A 127 -3.61 -5.64 0.54
CA ALA A 127 -4.72 -4.81 0.14
C ALA A 127 -5.30 -5.39 -1.17
N THR A 128 -6.47 -6.01 -1.08
CA THR A 128 -7.12 -6.69 -2.20
C THR A 128 -8.36 -5.91 -2.65
N PRO A 129 -8.52 -5.65 -3.97
CA PRO A 129 -9.68 -4.95 -4.48
C PRO A 129 -10.97 -5.75 -4.24
N THR A 130 -12.06 -5.05 -3.85
CA THR A 130 -13.34 -5.69 -3.52
C THR A 130 -14.37 -5.60 -4.64
N ARG A 131 -14.23 -4.65 -5.56
CA ARG A 131 -15.22 -4.38 -6.62
C ARG A 131 -14.68 -4.57 -8.03
N ASN A 132 -13.45 -4.24 -8.28
CA ASN A 132 -12.83 -4.33 -9.60
C ASN A 132 -11.60 -5.24 -9.55
N PRO A 133 -11.71 -6.51 -10.00
CA PRO A 133 -10.60 -7.47 -9.97
C PRO A 133 -9.40 -7.07 -10.85
N SER A 134 -9.61 -6.15 -11.81
CA SER A 134 -8.51 -5.64 -12.64
C SER A 134 -7.58 -4.66 -11.90
N GLN A 135 -7.99 -4.19 -10.72
CA GLN A 135 -7.12 -3.39 -9.87
C GLN A 135 -6.08 -4.30 -9.19
N PRO A 136 -4.84 -3.83 -9.01
CA PRO A 136 -3.78 -4.65 -8.43
C PRO A 136 -4.03 -4.95 -6.95
N THR A 137 -3.70 -6.17 -6.53
CA THR A 137 -3.48 -6.49 -5.12
C THR A 137 -2.11 -5.96 -4.71
N MET A 138 -2.04 -5.28 -3.58
CA MET A 138 -0.82 -4.66 -3.08
C MET A 138 -0.36 -5.34 -1.80
N VAL A 139 0.93 -5.65 -1.70
CA VAL A 139 1.54 -6.06 -0.43
C VAL A 139 1.81 -4.82 0.40
N VAL A 140 1.28 -4.80 1.60
CA VAL A 140 1.31 -3.65 2.52
C VAL A 140 2.31 -3.85 3.65
N ALA A 141 2.40 -5.10 4.15
CA ALA A 141 3.31 -5.46 5.22
C ALA A 141 3.66 -6.95 5.14
N ARG A 142 4.79 -7.34 5.73
CA ARG A 142 5.29 -8.72 5.79
C ARG A 142 5.81 -9.05 7.19
N ALA A 143 5.78 -10.34 7.52
CA ALA A 143 6.40 -10.85 8.74
C ALA A 143 7.90 -11.14 8.56
N GLY A 144 8.33 -11.44 7.34
CA GLY A 144 9.67 -11.89 7.00
C GLY A 144 9.89 -13.38 7.24
N GLY A 145 8.82 -14.17 7.18
CA GLY A 145 8.84 -15.63 7.30
C GLY A 145 7.50 -16.19 7.78
N ALA A 146 7.37 -17.53 7.73
CA ALA A 146 6.21 -18.25 8.24
C ALA A 146 6.38 -18.56 9.73
N ALA A 147 5.32 -18.31 10.51
CA ALA A 147 5.24 -18.65 11.92
C ALA A 147 3.78 -18.78 12.35
N SER A 148 3.53 -19.27 13.56
CA SER A 148 2.19 -19.37 14.17
C SER A 148 2.08 -18.44 15.38
N GLY A 149 0.82 -18.10 15.74
CA GLY A 149 0.53 -17.20 16.84
C GLY A 149 0.39 -15.74 16.44
N PHE A 150 0.64 -14.85 17.39
CA PHE A 150 0.61 -13.39 17.14
C PHE A 150 1.95 -12.97 16.56
N ILE A 151 1.98 -12.61 15.28
CA ILE A 151 3.22 -12.33 14.54
C ILE A 151 3.23 -10.89 14.09
N GLN A 152 4.35 -10.19 14.34
CA GLN A 152 4.55 -8.83 13.88
C GLN A 152 4.53 -8.76 12.36
N LEU A 153 3.81 -7.78 11.81
CA LEU A 153 3.85 -7.40 10.41
C LEU A 153 4.57 -6.06 10.29
N LYS A 154 5.64 -6.01 9.52
CA LYS A 154 6.40 -4.78 9.23
C LYS A 154 5.90 -4.19 7.94
N LEU A 155 5.58 -2.90 7.97
CA LEU A 155 5.12 -2.17 6.78
C LEU A 155 6.21 -2.19 5.69
N GLU A 156 5.80 -2.44 4.47
CA GLU A 156 6.66 -2.34 3.28
C GLU A 156 7.06 -0.88 3.01
N PRO A 157 8.17 -0.64 2.31
CA PRO A 157 8.62 0.70 1.98
C PRO A 157 7.53 1.56 1.33
N GLY A 158 7.40 2.79 1.79
CA GLY A 158 6.40 3.75 1.35
C GLY A 158 5.03 3.61 2.02
N TRP A 159 4.80 2.56 2.83
CA TRP A 159 3.60 2.43 3.65
C TRP A 159 3.84 2.98 5.06
N THR A 160 2.81 3.57 5.64
CA THR A 160 2.81 4.13 6.99
C THR A 160 1.43 4.05 7.63
N LEU A 161 1.30 4.47 8.87
CA LEU A 161 0.01 4.69 9.52
C LEU A 161 -0.28 6.19 9.60
N ARG A 162 -1.53 6.55 9.40
CA ARG A 162 -2.03 7.90 9.68
C ARG A 162 -3.38 7.83 10.38
N ARG A 163 -3.69 8.81 11.20
CA ARG A 163 -4.98 8.88 11.86
C ARG A 163 -5.97 9.67 11.01
N ARG A 164 -7.20 9.18 10.92
CA ARG A 164 -8.30 9.91 10.27
C ARG A 164 -8.60 11.17 11.06
N ALA A 165 -8.86 12.27 10.36
CA ALA A 165 -9.29 13.53 10.96
C ALA A 165 -10.47 14.13 10.19
N TYR A 166 -11.30 14.89 10.91
CA TYR A 166 -12.36 15.71 10.35
C TYR A 166 -12.18 17.15 10.83
N GLY A 167 -11.87 18.06 9.93
CA GLY A 167 -11.40 19.39 10.28
C GLY A 167 -10.17 19.31 11.22
N LYS A 168 -10.24 19.91 12.39
CA LYS A 168 -9.17 19.87 13.41
C LYS A 168 -9.28 18.68 14.38
N LYS A 169 -10.34 17.87 14.29
CA LYS A 169 -10.59 16.76 15.21
C LYS A 169 -9.98 15.47 14.71
N SER A 170 -9.06 14.90 15.48
CA SER A 170 -8.55 13.55 15.27
C SER A 170 -9.59 12.51 15.69
N LEU A 171 -9.79 11.48 14.88
CA LEU A 171 -10.79 10.42 15.08
C LEU A 171 -10.12 9.12 15.51
N GLY A 172 -10.93 8.16 16.00
CA GLY A 172 -10.46 6.85 16.46
C GLY A 172 -10.12 5.85 15.35
N HIS A 173 -10.05 6.26 14.07
CA HIS A 173 -9.81 5.39 12.93
C HIS A 173 -8.39 5.59 12.37
N LEU A 174 -7.71 4.52 12.01
CA LEU A 174 -6.39 4.52 11.37
C LEU A 174 -6.51 4.29 9.87
N TYR A 175 -5.67 4.98 9.12
CA TYR A 175 -5.38 4.64 7.74
C TYR A 175 -4.05 3.89 7.64
N VAL A 176 -4.06 2.74 7.02
CA VAL A 176 -2.86 2.19 6.40
C VAL A 176 -2.64 2.99 5.12
N TYR A 177 -1.61 3.81 5.11
CA TYR A 177 -1.47 4.95 4.22
C TYR A 177 -0.23 4.86 3.34
N ARG A 178 -0.37 5.37 2.12
CA ARG A 178 0.72 5.62 1.18
C ARG A 178 0.44 6.90 0.38
N ASP A 179 1.48 7.66 0.01
CA ASP A 179 1.31 8.90 -0.75
C ASP A 179 0.83 8.67 -2.19
N SER A 180 1.31 7.61 -2.84
CA SER A 180 0.95 7.24 -4.21
C SER A 180 0.79 5.73 -4.36
N THR A 181 0.10 5.27 -5.40
CA THR A 181 0.08 3.84 -5.75
C THR A 181 1.50 3.32 -5.97
N PRO A 182 1.80 2.06 -5.57
CA PRO A 182 3.05 1.42 -5.97
C PRO A 182 3.17 1.47 -7.49
N VAL A 183 4.20 2.10 -7.99
CA VAL A 183 4.58 1.89 -9.38
C VAL A 183 5.15 0.49 -9.40
N GLU A 184 4.50 -0.44 -10.11
CA GLU A 184 5.08 -1.72 -10.41
C GLU A 184 6.42 -1.44 -11.09
N SER A 185 7.52 -1.81 -10.42
CA SER A 185 8.85 -1.67 -11.01
C SER A 185 8.83 -2.48 -12.28
N ALA A 186 8.79 -1.82 -13.43
CA ALA A 186 9.01 -2.48 -14.71
C ALA A 186 10.28 -3.33 -14.57
N PRO A 187 10.30 -4.59 -15.05
CA PRO A 187 11.51 -5.40 -15.01
C PRO A 187 12.63 -4.55 -15.62
N ALA A 188 13.75 -4.44 -14.90
CA ALA A 188 14.90 -3.70 -15.37
C ALA A 188 15.17 -4.14 -16.82
N GLN A 189 15.01 -3.22 -17.75
CA GLN A 189 15.47 -3.43 -19.11
C GLN A 189 16.97 -3.64 -18.99
N THR A 190 17.42 -4.88 -19.13
CA THR A 190 18.81 -5.18 -19.41
C THR A 190 19.08 -4.54 -20.77
N ASP A 191 19.78 -3.42 -20.77
CA ASP A 191 20.34 -2.85 -21.98
C ASP A 191 21.08 -3.97 -22.70
N PRO A 192 20.87 -4.14 -24.02
CA PRO A 192 21.65 -5.10 -24.78
C PRO A 192 23.11 -4.71 -24.64
N ILE A 193 23.92 -5.62 -24.08
CA ILE A 193 25.37 -5.47 -24.05
C ILE A 193 25.78 -5.31 -25.51
N ASP A 194 26.18 -4.10 -25.88
CA ASP A 194 26.80 -3.77 -27.17
C ASP A 194 28.03 -4.66 -27.31
N SER A 195 27.88 -5.73 -28.14
CA SER A 195 28.97 -6.65 -28.46
C SER A 195 29.91 -5.92 -29.40
N ALA A 196 30.90 -5.25 -28.82
CA ALA A 196 32.03 -4.72 -29.57
C ALA A 196 32.68 -5.88 -30.35
N PRO A 197 32.99 -5.72 -31.65
CA PRO A 197 33.65 -6.74 -32.42
C PRO A 197 35.07 -6.99 -31.88
N ILE A 198 35.38 -8.25 -31.59
CA ILE A 198 36.72 -8.68 -31.22
C ILE A 198 37.55 -8.59 -32.51
N ASP A 199 38.41 -7.57 -32.57
CA ASP A 199 39.41 -7.40 -33.61
C ASP A 199 40.42 -8.53 -33.48
N SER A 200 40.42 -9.46 -34.46
CA SER A 200 41.32 -10.60 -34.54
C SER A 200 42.68 -10.12 -35.08
N ALA A 201 43.63 -9.87 -34.16
CA ALA A 201 45.00 -9.66 -34.54
C ALA A 201 45.63 -11.00 -35.04
N PRO A 202 46.42 -10.99 -36.14
CA PRO A 202 47.02 -12.20 -36.70
C PRO A 202 48.20 -12.64 -35.81
N VAL A 203 48.18 -13.93 -35.48
CA VAL A 203 49.34 -14.63 -34.90
C VAL A 203 50.43 -14.78 -35.92
N ASP A 204 51.53 -14.07 -35.69
CA ASP A 204 52.76 -14.25 -36.47
C ASP A 204 53.52 -15.45 -35.94
N SER A 205 53.72 -16.41 -36.88
CA SER A 205 54.48 -17.65 -36.66
C SER A 205 55.94 -17.40 -37.01
N ALA A 206 56.83 -17.41 -36.05
CA ALA A 206 58.26 -17.58 -36.35
C ALA A 206 59.01 -18.27 -35.19
N LEU A 207 59.33 -19.50 -35.48
CA LEU A 207 60.68 -20.07 -35.58
C LEU A 207 61.27 -20.73 -34.34
N THR A 208 61.27 -22.02 -34.38
CA THR A 208 62.29 -23.02 -33.93
C THR A 208 63.76 -22.62 -34.11
N PRO A 209 64.77 -23.46 -33.72
CA PRO A 209 65.02 -24.25 -32.53
C PRO A 209 66.51 -24.14 -32.10
N SER A 210 66.92 -24.96 -31.21
CA SER A 210 68.27 -25.53 -31.06
C SER A 210 68.90 -25.35 -29.69
N TYR A 211 69.10 -26.31 -29.08
CA TYR A 211 70.10 -27.23 -28.50
C TYR A 211 69.62 -27.77 -27.14
#